data_4f9e4b343f474c1e9f700fa62f1bd70d
#
_entry.id   4f9e4b343f474c1e9f700fa62f1bd70d
#
_cell.length_a   1.000
_cell.length_b   1.000
_cell.length_c   1.000
_cell.angle_alpha   90.00
_cell.angle_beta   90.00
_cell.angle_gamma   90.00
#
_symmetry.space_group_name_H-M   'P 1'
#
loop_
_entity.id
_entity.type
_entity.pdbx_description
1 polymer ?
#
loop_
_entity_poly.entity_id
_entity_poly.type
_entity_poly.pdbx_seq_one_letter_code
_entity_poly.pdbx_strand_id
1 'polypeptide(L)'
;MGSEMCIRDRGHFTDTGPEIYEQLAGNIDGFICACGTGGTLTGVAKYLKKKNKNIKIGLADPHGAALYSYFSSGKLESSGSSITEGIGQGRITKNLEGLDLDYPLRISDEDALMTMFKLVEKEGLYLGGSSGINVYAAVEMAKIMGPGHTIVTILCDSGSRYLSKLYNRNYLENNNLPCPDWL
;
A
#
# COMPACT_ATOMS: atom_id res chain seq x y z
N MET A 1 -5.47 -24.16 -0.74
CA MET A 1 -5.25 -22.69 -0.97
C MET A 1 -6.14 -21.79 -0.11
N GLY A 2 -7.34 -22.20 0.30
CA GLY A 2 -8.23 -21.38 1.14
C GLY A 2 -7.79 -21.16 2.59
N SER A 3 -7.02 -22.08 3.18
CA SER A 3 -6.60 -22.00 4.58
C SER A 3 -5.47 -20.98 4.83
N GLU A 4 -4.52 -20.83 3.90
CA GLU A 4 -3.39 -19.90 4.09
C GLU A 4 -3.81 -18.41 4.02
N MET A 5 -4.77 -18.06 3.18
CA MET A 5 -5.27 -16.69 3.12
C MET A 5 -6.03 -16.32 4.40
N CYS A 6 -6.83 -17.23 4.95
CA CYS A 6 -7.48 -17.02 6.24
C CYS A 6 -6.50 -16.91 7.41
N ILE A 7 -5.38 -17.61 7.37
CA ILE A 7 -4.33 -17.56 8.42
C ILE A 7 -3.65 -16.18 8.43
N ARG A 8 -3.28 -15.64 7.26
CA ARG A 8 -2.62 -14.33 7.17
C ARG A 8 -3.53 -13.20 7.62
N ASP A 9 -4.78 -13.18 7.17
CA ASP A 9 -5.80 -12.20 7.61
C ASP A 9 -5.95 -12.25 9.14
N ARG A 10 -6.07 -13.44 9.70
CA ARG A 10 -6.18 -13.64 11.14
C ARG A 10 -4.93 -13.16 11.89
N GLY A 11 -3.72 -13.46 11.42
CA GLY A 11 -2.47 -12.99 12.02
C GLY A 11 -2.40 -11.45 12.06
N HIS A 12 -2.73 -10.78 10.96
CA HIS A 12 -2.76 -9.31 10.96
C HIS A 12 -3.86 -8.71 11.85
N PHE A 13 -4.98 -9.41 12.04
CA PHE A 13 -6.02 -9.01 12.97
C PHE A 13 -5.62 -9.21 14.45
N THR A 14 -4.91 -10.32 14.76
CA THR A 14 -4.55 -10.67 16.15
C THR A 14 -3.25 -10.03 16.62
N ASP A 15 -2.35 -9.68 15.71
CA ASP A 15 -1.00 -9.23 16.04
C ASP A 15 -0.70 -7.83 15.47
N THR A 16 -0.65 -7.67 14.14
CA THR A 16 -0.24 -6.40 13.51
C THR A 16 -1.19 -5.24 13.82
N GLY A 17 -2.49 -5.46 13.75
CA GLY A 17 -3.49 -4.43 14.08
C GLY A 17 -3.42 -3.96 15.53
N PRO A 18 -3.38 -4.87 16.51
CA PRO A 18 -3.13 -4.54 17.91
C PRO A 18 -1.83 -3.77 18.14
N GLU A 19 -0.72 -4.25 17.59
CA GLU A 19 0.59 -3.62 17.73
C GLU A 19 0.58 -2.16 17.22
N ILE A 20 0.05 -1.92 16.01
CA ILE A 20 -0.11 -0.56 15.46
C ILE A 20 -0.95 0.31 16.42
N TYR A 21 -2.07 -0.20 16.88
CA TYR A 21 -2.99 0.55 17.74
C TYR A 21 -2.36 0.90 19.08
N GLU A 22 -1.62 -0.02 19.70
CA GLU A 22 -0.95 0.15 20.98
C GLU A 22 0.23 1.12 20.88
N GLN A 23 1.08 0.98 19.85
CA GLN A 23 2.23 1.88 19.61
C GLN A 23 1.83 3.34 19.46
N LEU A 24 0.65 3.61 18.89
CA LEU A 24 0.11 4.95 18.71
C LEU A 24 -0.89 5.36 19.80
N ALA A 25 -1.00 4.58 20.88
CA ALA A 25 -1.96 4.80 21.96
C ALA A 25 -3.40 5.06 21.45
N GLY A 26 -3.78 4.40 20.35
CA GLY A 26 -5.08 4.56 19.71
C GLY A 26 -5.26 5.84 18.89
N ASN A 27 -4.25 6.70 18.78
CA ASN A 27 -4.31 7.95 18.02
C ASN A 27 -4.09 7.68 16.53
N ILE A 28 -5.09 7.11 15.87
CA ILE A 28 -5.10 6.75 14.45
C ILE A 28 -6.38 7.22 13.81
N ASP A 29 -6.27 8.01 12.74
CA ASP A 29 -7.40 8.50 11.96
C ASP A 29 -7.54 7.77 10.62
N GLY A 30 -6.44 7.25 10.09
CA GLY A 30 -6.42 6.54 8.81
C GLY A 30 -5.39 5.42 8.74
N PHE A 31 -5.70 4.39 7.95
CA PHE A 31 -4.80 3.31 7.58
C PHE A 31 -4.92 3.03 6.08
N ILE A 32 -3.81 3.01 5.38
CA ILE A 32 -3.77 2.73 3.94
C ILE A 32 -2.60 1.83 3.60
N CYS A 33 -2.79 0.83 2.75
CA CYS A 33 -1.68 0.06 2.18
C CYS A 33 -2.06 -0.61 0.86
N ALA A 34 -1.04 -1.06 0.13
CA ALA A 34 -1.18 -1.86 -1.07
C ALA A 34 -1.72 -3.26 -0.74
N CYS A 35 -2.32 -3.87 -1.75
CA CYS A 35 -2.98 -5.15 -1.61
C CYS A 35 -2.36 -6.21 -2.53
N GLY A 36 -1.78 -7.26 -1.94
CA GLY A 36 -1.51 -8.53 -2.60
C GLY A 36 -2.70 -9.47 -2.39
N THR A 37 -2.65 -10.34 -1.41
CA THR A 37 -3.76 -11.25 -1.07
C THR A 37 -4.88 -10.60 -0.26
N GLY A 38 -4.68 -9.38 0.21
CA GLY A 38 -5.61 -8.65 1.06
C GLY A 38 -5.47 -8.92 2.56
N GLY A 39 -4.61 -9.86 2.97
CA GLY A 39 -4.49 -10.25 4.37
C GLY A 39 -4.13 -9.07 5.29
N THR A 40 -3.09 -8.31 4.95
CA THR A 40 -2.63 -7.16 5.75
C THR A 40 -3.71 -6.07 5.79
N LEU A 41 -4.17 -5.63 4.62
CA LEU A 41 -5.18 -4.58 4.53
C LEU A 41 -6.43 -4.93 5.34
N THR A 42 -6.98 -6.11 5.13
CA THR A 42 -8.23 -6.53 5.77
C THR A 42 -8.05 -6.83 7.26
N GLY A 43 -6.97 -7.52 7.63
CA GLY A 43 -6.74 -7.87 9.04
C GLY A 43 -6.57 -6.63 9.91
N VAL A 44 -5.71 -5.69 9.48
CA VAL A 44 -5.52 -4.42 10.20
C VAL A 44 -6.79 -3.59 10.19
N ALA A 45 -7.45 -3.42 9.03
CA ALA A 45 -8.67 -2.64 8.91
C ALA A 45 -9.78 -3.14 9.84
N LYS A 46 -10.03 -4.45 9.87
CA LYS A 46 -11.03 -5.06 10.77
C LYS A 46 -10.73 -4.78 12.24
N TYR A 47 -9.46 -4.89 12.63
CA TYR A 47 -9.06 -4.61 14.00
C TYR A 47 -9.26 -3.13 14.35
N LEU A 48 -8.76 -2.22 13.51
CA LEU A 48 -8.87 -0.78 13.75
C LEU A 48 -10.32 -0.31 13.78
N LYS A 49 -11.15 -0.76 12.82
CA LYS A 49 -12.61 -0.45 12.80
C LYS A 49 -13.35 -1.03 14.02
N LYS A 50 -12.91 -2.16 14.58
CA LYS A 50 -13.44 -2.70 15.84
C LYS A 50 -13.15 -1.77 17.03
N LYS A 51 -11.99 -1.10 17.03
CA LYS A 51 -11.58 -0.15 18.07
C LYS A 51 -12.26 1.21 17.91
N ASN A 52 -12.24 1.74 16.68
CA ASN A 52 -12.87 3.01 16.34
C ASN A 52 -13.41 2.97 14.90
N LYS A 53 -14.73 3.00 14.75
CA LYS A 53 -15.42 2.94 13.46
C LYS A 53 -15.14 4.15 12.56
N ASN A 54 -14.66 5.26 13.13
CA ASN A 54 -14.36 6.48 12.38
C ASN A 54 -13.01 6.41 11.66
N ILE A 55 -12.11 5.50 12.02
CA ILE A 55 -10.83 5.32 11.34
C ILE A 55 -11.07 5.05 9.85
N LYS A 56 -10.43 5.83 9.00
CA LYS A 56 -10.56 5.72 7.54
C LYS A 56 -9.64 4.64 6.98
N ILE A 57 -10.14 3.86 6.04
CA ILE A 57 -9.38 2.77 5.43
C ILE A 57 -9.17 3.08 3.94
N GLY A 58 -7.92 3.05 3.51
CA GLY A 58 -7.51 3.27 2.13
C GLY A 58 -6.88 2.04 1.48
N LEU A 59 -6.98 1.99 0.16
CA LEU A 59 -6.28 1.03 -0.70
C LEU A 59 -5.32 1.80 -1.59
N ALA A 60 -4.05 1.40 -1.61
CA ALA A 60 -3.06 1.84 -2.58
C ALA A 60 -2.94 0.78 -3.69
N ASP A 61 -3.50 1.06 -4.87
CA ASP A 61 -3.55 0.09 -5.98
C ASP A 61 -2.68 0.58 -7.16
N PRO A 62 -1.71 -0.21 -7.65
CA PRO A 62 -0.89 0.20 -8.78
C PRO A 62 -1.71 0.21 -10.08
N HIS A 63 -1.23 0.94 -11.10
CA HIS A 63 -1.75 0.80 -12.44
C HIS A 63 -1.67 -0.67 -12.91
N GLY A 64 -2.58 -1.11 -13.77
CA GLY A 64 -2.67 -2.50 -14.22
C GLY A 64 -3.39 -3.44 -13.24
N ALA A 65 -3.67 -3.02 -12.01
CA ALA A 65 -4.51 -3.73 -11.06
C ALA A 65 -5.99 -3.34 -11.21
N ALA A 66 -6.90 -4.13 -10.65
CA ALA A 66 -8.35 -3.96 -10.82
C ALA A 66 -9.09 -3.58 -9.54
N LEU A 67 -8.41 -3.58 -8.39
CA LEU A 67 -9.08 -3.32 -7.11
C LEU A 67 -9.54 -1.86 -6.97
N TYR A 68 -8.74 -0.91 -7.46
CA TYR A 68 -9.17 0.49 -7.50
C TYR A 68 -10.52 0.66 -8.22
N SER A 69 -10.65 0.10 -9.43
CA SER A 69 -11.90 0.18 -10.21
C SER A 69 -13.05 -0.49 -9.48
N TYR A 70 -12.79 -1.65 -8.88
CA TYR A 70 -13.82 -2.38 -8.13
C TYR A 70 -14.35 -1.58 -6.94
N PHE A 71 -13.48 -1.04 -6.10
CA PHE A 71 -13.89 -0.28 -4.92
C PHE A 71 -14.41 1.13 -5.24
N SER A 72 -14.06 1.69 -6.40
CA SER A 72 -14.55 3.00 -6.83
C SER A 72 -15.87 2.94 -7.60
N SER A 73 -16.08 1.91 -8.43
CA SER A 73 -17.20 1.84 -9.37
C SER A 73 -17.97 0.51 -9.36
N GLY A 74 -17.55 -0.47 -8.55
CA GLY A 74 -18.13 -1.81 -8.52
C GLY A 74 -17.70 -2.70 -9.70
N LYS A 75 -16.84 -2.22 -10.61
CA LYS A 75 -16.39 -2.96 -11.78
C LYS A 75 -14.96 -3.43 -11.63
N LEU A 76 -14.71 -4.72 -11.87
CA LEU A 76 -13.37 -5.30 -11.82
C LEU A 76 -12.66 -5.11 -13.17
N GLU A 77 -12.12 -3.93 -13.39
CA GLU A 77 -11.45 -3.54 -14.64
C GLU A 77 -10.02 -3.09 -14.35
N SER A 78 -9.04 -3.59 -15.12
CA SER A 78 -7.66 -3.14 -15.05
C SER A 78 -7.33 -2.19 -16.20
N SER A 79 -6.47 -1.19 -15.96
CA SER A 79 -6.01 -0.24 -16.96
C SER A 79 -4.55 0.09 -16.72
N GLY A 80 -3.73 0.01 -17.77
CA GLY A 80 -2.29 0.24 -17.72
C GLY A 80 -1.51 -0.98 -17.27
N SER A 81 -0.29 -0.75 -16.83
CA SER A 81 0.63 -1.74 -16.29
C SER A 81 1.46 -1.14 -15.17
N SER A 82 2.11 -1.95 -14.36
CA SER A 82 3.04 -1.52 -13.32
C SER A 82 4.24 -2.45 -13.25
N ILE A 83 5.38 -1.88 -12.88
CA ILE A 83 6.62 -2.61 -12.60
C ILE A 83 6.62 -3.26 -11.22
N THR A 84 5.61 -3.00 -10.40
CA THR A 84 5.54 -3.51 -9.03
C THR A 84 5.24 -4.99 -9.00
N GLU A 85 5.92 -5.69 -8.09
CA GLU A 85 5.78 -7.13 -7.89
C GLU A 85 5.08 -7.43 -6.56
N GLY A 86 4.28 -8.49 -6.53
CA GLY A 86 3.64 -9.00 -5.31
C GLY A 86 2.40 -8.22 -4.82
N ILE A 87 2.07 -7.12 -5.45
CA ILE A 87 0.86 -6.30 -5.19
C ILE A 87 0.09 -6.04 -6.47
N GLY A 88 -1.13 -5.51 -6.36
CA GLY A 88 -2.03 -5.32 -7.48
C GLY A 88 -2.74 -6.62 -7.88
N GLN A 89 -4.04 -6.67 -7.70
CA GLN A 89 -4.83 -7.87 -7.99
C GLN A 89 -5.82 -7.62 -9.13
N GLY A 90 -5.96 -8.60 -10.02
CA GLY A 90 -6.99 -8.65 -11.05
C GLY A 90 -8.28 -9.34 -10.59
N ARG A 91 -8.42 -9.68 -9.32
CA ARG A 91 -9.57 -10.41 -8.77
C ARG A 91 -9.84 -10.04 -7.31
N ILE A 92 -11.08 -10.22 -6.89
CA ILE A 92 -11.45 -10.12 -5.46
C ILE A 92 -11.06 -11.43 -4.77
N THR A 93 -10.19 -11.33 -3.78
CA THR A 93 -9.84 -12.47 -2.92
C THR A 93 -10.86 -12.59 -1.79
N LYS A 94 -10.96 -13.78 -1.18
CA LYS A 94 -11.84 -13.98 -0.02
C LYS A 94 -11.56 -13.02 1.15
N ASN A 95 -10.31 -12.59 1.31
CA ASN A 95 -9.96 -11.62 2.37
C ASN A 95 -10.63 -10.26 2.15
N LEU A 96 -10.84 -9.86 0.89
CA LEU A 96 -11.42 -8.58 0.53
C LEU A 96 -12.95 -8.57 0.52
N GLU A 97 -13.59 -9.75 0.63
CA GLU A 97 -15.04 -9.83 0.68
C GLU A 97 -15.59 -9.10 1.91
N GLY A 98 -16.53 -8.17 1.67
CA GLY A 98 -17.14 -7.36 2.72
C GLY A 98 -16.24 -6.31 3.34
N LEU A 99 -15.05 -6.04 2.79
CA LEU A 99 -14.22 -4.91 3.18
C LEU A 99 -14.82 -3.63 2.60
N ASP A 100 -15.06 -2.66 3.47
CA ASP A 100 -15.47 -1.31 3.11
C ASP A 100 -14.24 -0.39 3.11
N LEU A 101 -14.03 0.35 2.01
CA LEU A 101 -12.91 1.26 1.82
C LEU A 101 -13.39 2.70 1.67
N ASP A 102 -12.80 3.60 2.43
CA ASP A 102 -13.08 5.03 2.35
C ASP A 102 -12.30 5.69 1.19
N TYR A 103 -11.06 5.26 0.94
CA TYR A 103 -10.14 5.88 -0.03
C TYR A 103 -9.43 4.83 -0.92
N PRO A 104 -10.06 4.32 -1.99
CA PRO A 104 -9.32 3.62 -3.04
C PRO A 104 -8.52 4.63 -3.86
N LEU A 105 -7.19 4.46 -3.93
CA LEU A 105 -6.28 5.33 -4.67
C LEU A 105 -5.50 4.53 -5.70
N ARG A 106 -5.36 5.06 -6.93
CA ARG A 106 -4.55 4.47 -7.99
C ARG A 106 -3.22 5.21 -8.08
N ILE A 107 -2.12 4.46 -8.00
CA ILE A 107 -0.77 5.00 -7.91
C ILE A 107 0.02 4.63 -9.16
N SER A 108 0.71 5.60 -9.75
CA SER A 108 1.60 5.38 -10.88
C SER A 108 2.97 4.86 -10.43
N ASP A 109 3.68 4.19 -11.35
CA ASP A 109 5.06 3.78 -11.10
C ASP A 109 5.99 4.98 -10.90
N GLU A 110 5.74 6.08 -11.61
CA GLU A 110 6.48 7.34 -11.46
C GLU A 110 6.37 7.89 -10.04
N ASP A 111 5.15 8.05 -9.53
CA ASP A 111 4.90 8.56 -8.19
C ASP A 111 5.51 7.66 -7.10
N ALA A 112 5.37 6.35 -7.28
CA ALA A 112 5.93 5.36 -6.37
C ALA A 112 7.46 5.41 -6.32
N LEU A 113 8.13 5.43 -7.48
CA LEU A 113 9.58 5.47 -7.59
C LEU A 113 10.16 6.79 -7.07
N MET A 114 9.58 7.92 -7.47
CA MET A 114 10.00 9.23 -6.98
C MET A 114 9.88 9.34 -5.47
N THR A 115 8.82 8.77 -4.89
CA THR A 115 8.65 8.71 -3.43
C THR A 115 9.70 7.81 -2.79
N MET A 116 9.94 6.63 -3.35
CA MET A 116 10.96 5.69 -2.87
C MET A 116 12.36 6.33 -2.87
N PHE A 117 12.75 7.04 -3.94
CA PHE A 117 14.03 7.72 -4.02
C PHE A 117 14.14 8.89 -3.03
N LYS A 118 13.07 9.67 -2.84
CA LYS A 118 13.03 10.73 -1.82
C LYS A 118 13.18 10.17 -0.41
N LEU A 119 12.62 9.01 -0.11
CA LEU A 119 12.79 8.35 1.19
C LEU A 119 14.25 7.96 1.45
N VAL A 120 14.98 7.52 0.42
CA VAL A 120 16.43 7.29 0.53
C VAL A 120 17.18 8.59 0.80
N GLU A 121 16.94 9.63 -0.01
CA GLU A 121 17.67 10.90 0.06
C GLU A 121 17.41 11.70 1.35
N LYS A 122 16.18 11.73 1.81
CA LYS A 122 15.75 12.63 2.90
C LYS A 122 15.69 11.92 4.25
N GLU A 123 15.36 10.64 4.26
CA GLU A 123 15.09 9.89 5.48
C GLU A 123 16.08 8.73 5.69
N GLY A 124 16.94 8.42 4.71
CA GLY A 124 17.85 7.28 4.76
C GLY A 124 17.12 5.91 4.70
N LEU A 125 15.87 5.90 4.25
CA LEU A 125 15.04 4.70 4.19
C LEU A 125 15.19 4.00 2.85
N TYR A 126 15.94 2.92 2.84
CA TYR A 126 16.23 2.10 1.66
C TYR A 126 15.19 0.98 1.52
N LEU A 127 14.14 1.22 0.71
CA LEU A 127 12.91 0.40 0.67
C LEU A 127 12.58 -0.08 -0.75
N GLY A 128 11.70 -1.08 -0.85
CA GLY A 128 11.17 -1.58 -2.11
C GLY A 128 10.01 -0.74 -2.68
N GLY A 129 9.64 -1.03 -3.95
CA GLY A 129 8.63 -0.27 -4.69
C GLY A 129 7.24 -0.23 -4.04
N SER A 130 6.82 -1.31 -3.39
CA SER A 130 5.55 -1.35 -2.66
C SER A 130 5.50 -0.36 -1.49
N SER A 131 6.65 -0.09 -0.84
CA SER A 131 6.75 0.97 0.18
C SER A 131 6.61 2.36 -0.43
N GLY A 132 7.15 2.59 -1.63
CA GLY A 132 6.95 3.84 -2.39
C GLY A 132 5.46 4.09 -2.68
N ILE A 133 4.75 3.06 -3.16
CA ILE A 133 3.30 3.10 -3.39
C ILE A 133 2.55 3.44 -2.09
N ASN A 134 2.89 2.75 -1.00
CA ASN A 134 2.24 2.93 0.28
C ASN A 134 2.42 4.34 0.85
N VAL A 135 3.65 4.86 0.83
CA VAL A 135 3.93 6.20 1.35
C VAL A 135 3.31 7.28 0.49
N TYR A 136 3.39 7.16 -0.84
CA TYR A 136 2.72 8.11 -1.73
C TYR A 136 1.21 8.14 -1.47
N ALA A 137 0.58 6.98 -1.40
CA ALA A 137 -0.85 6.88 -1.11
C ALA A 137 -1.22 7.44 0.27
N ALA A 138 -0.37 7.24 1.29
CA ALA A 138 -0.59 7.83 2.61
C ALA A 138 -0.52 9.38 2.57
N VAL A 139 0.39 9.94 1.79
CA VAL A 139 0.48 11.39 1.57
C VAL A 139 -0.76 11.93 0.85
N GLU A 140 -1.23 11.24 -0.20
CA GLU A 140 -2.46 11.64 -0.91
C GLU A 140 -3.69 11.54 0.00
N MET A 141 -3.80 10.47 0.79
CA MET A 141 -4.87 10.33 1.78
C MET A 141 -4.80 11.46 2.83
N ALA A 142 -3.60 11.86 3.27
CA ALA A 142 -3.40 12.97 4.19
C ALA A 142 -3.87 14.31 3.60
N LYS A 143 -3.59 14.56 2.32
CA LYS A 143 -4.09 15.75 1.62
C LYS A 143 -5.61 15.79 1.56
N ILE A 144 -6.25 14.64 1.31
CA ILE A 144 -7.71 14.54 1.26
C ILE A 144 -8.34 14.74 2.65
N MET A 145 -7.75 14.15 3.69
CA MET A 145 -8.27 14.26 5.06
C MET A 145 -7.99 15.64 5.70
N GLY A 146 -6.95 16.31 5.24
CA GLY A 146 -6.53 17.60 5.81
C GLY A 146 -5.58 17.46 7.00
N PRO A 147 -5.16 18.60 7.59
CA PRO A 147 -4.20 18.62 8.69
C PRO A 147 -4.78 18.06 10.00
N GLY A 148 -3.88 17.60 10.87
CA GLY A 148 -4.23 17.14 12.22
C GLY A 148 -4.63 15.66 12.31
N HIS A 149 -4.47 14.87 11.24
CA HIS A 149 -4.76 13.45 11.21
C HIS A 149 -3.51 12.59 11.28
N THR A 150 -3.59 11.48 12.00
CA THR A 150 -2.56 10.43 12.05
C THR A 150 -2.92 9.32 11.06
N ILE A 151 -2.10 9.17 10.01
CA ILE A 151 -2.29 8.15 8.99
C ILE A 151 -1.15 7.14 9.05
N VAL A 152 -1.50 5.87 9.08
CA VAL A 152 -0.56 4.76 9.16
C VAL A 152 -0.50 4.03 7.82
N THR A 153 0.72 3.66 7.42
CA THR A 153 0.96 2.78 6.28
C THR A 153 2.05 1.76 6.58
N ILE A 154 2.31 0.85 5.65
CA ILE A 154 3.27 -0.25 5.83
C ILE A 154 4.50 -0.02 4.97
N LEU A 155 5.69 -0.12 5.57
CA LEU A 155 6.97 -0.24 4.86
C LEU A 155 7.30 -1.73 4.73
N CYS A 156 7.15 -2.27 3.50
CA CYS A 156 7.04 -3.72 3.30
C CYS A 156 8.37 -4.45 3.36
N ASP A 157 9.36 -4.03 2.56
CA ASP A 157 10.63 -4.71 2.41
C ASP A 157 11.80 -3.77 2.06
N SER A 158 13.02 -4.32 2.17
CA SER A 158 14.25 -3.60 1.89
C SER A 158 14.49 -3.43 0.38
N GLY A 159 15.06 -2.29 0.00
CA GLY A 159 15.52 -1.99 -1.36
C GLY A 159 16.59 -2.95 -1.88
N SER A 160 17.31 -3.65 -0.99
CA SER A 160 18.34 -4.63 -1.36
C SER A 160 17.84 -5.74 -2.28
N ARG A 161 16.54 -6.05 -2.25
CA ARG A 161 15.91 -7.02 -3.15
C ARG A 161 15.76 -6.53 -4.59
N TYR A 162 15.93 -5.23 -4.82
CA TYR A 162 15.63 -4.55 -6.08
C TYR A 162 16.85 -3.91 -6.73
N LEU A 163 18.06 -4.29 -6.33
CA LEU A 163 19.33 -3.77 -6.85
C LEU A 163 19.49 -3.94 -8.37
N SER A 164 18.95 -5.01 -8.94
CA SER A 164 19.02 -5.26 -10.38
C SER A 164 17.91 -4.58 -11.19
N LYS A 165 16.95 -3.94 -10.53
CA LYS A 165 15.79 -3.30 -11.15
C LYS A 165 15.61 -1.85 -10.68
N LEU A 166 14.91 -1.63 -9.57
CA LEU A 166 14.51 -0.29 -9.10
C LEU A 166 15.68 0.58 -8.60
N TYR A 167 16.82 -0.03 -8.32
CA TYR A 167 18.08 0.65 -7.96
C TYR A 167 19.19 0.38 -8.99
N ASN A 168 18.80 0.25 -10.26
CA ASN A 168 19.73 0.07 -11.38
C ASN A 168 19.40 1.10 -12.46
N ARG A 169 20.34 2.05 -12.69
CA ARG A 169 20.18 3.12 -13.68
C ARG A 169 19.82 2.57 -15.06
N ASN A 170 20.55 1.57 -15.57
CA ASN A 170 20.29 1.03 -16.91
C ASN A 170 18.88 0.42 -17.02
N TYR A 171 18.41 -0.25 -15.96
CA TYR A 171 17.06 -0.79 -15.93
C TYR A 171 16.01 0.32 -15.99
N LEU A 172 16.18 1.36 -15.19
CA LEU A 172 15.24 2.49 -15.13
C LEU A 172 15.18 3.22 -16.47
N GLU A 173 16.32 3.58 -17.04
CA GLU A 173 16.41 4.27 -18.33
C GLU A 173 15.84 3.44 -19.48
N ASN A 174 16.15 2.14 -19.55
CA ASN A 174 15.62 1.23 -20.59
C ASN A 174 14.09 1.03 -20.50
N ASN A 175 13.50 1.29 -19.33
CA ASN A 175 12.04 1.19 -19.13
C ASN A 175 11.36 2.56 -19.08
N ASN A 176 12.06 3.65 -19.40
CA ASN A 176 11.56 5.04 -19.34
C ASN A 176 10.99 5.39 -17.95
N LEU A 177 11.65 4.94 -16.89
CA LEU A 177 11.28 5.18 -15.51
C LEU A 177 12.13 6.32 -14.92
N PRO A 178 11.62 7.01 -13.88
CA PRO A 178 12.40 8.00 -13.16
C PRO A 178 13.72 7.42 -12.64
N CYS A 179 14.81 8.15 -12.85
CA CYS A 179 16.13 7.78 -12.37
C CYS A 179 16.76 8.99 -11.68
N PRO A 180 17.11 8.90 -10.38
CA PRO A 180 17.75 9.99 -9.68
C PRO A 180 19.23 10.12 -10.08
N ASP A 181 19.76 11.35 -9.99
CA ASP A 181 21.15 11.63 -10.40
C ASP A 181 22.20 10.84 -9.59
N TRP A 182 21.89 10.54 -8.33
CA TRP A 182 22.80 9.83 -7.43
C TRP A 182 22.87 8.30 -7.67
N LEU A 183 21.97 7.70 -8.44
CA LEU A 183 21.98 6.27 -8.77
C LEU A 183 22.90 6.02 -9.98
#